data_e531921aec384de54056de7a5c0057fe
#
_entry.id   e531921aec384de54056de7a5c0057fe
#
_cell.length_a   1.000
_cell.length_b   1.000
_cell.length_c   1.000
_cell.angle_alpha   90.00
_cell.angle_beta   90.00
_cell.angle_gamma   90.00
#
_symmetry.space_group_name_H-M   'P 1'
#
loop_
_entity.id
_entity.type
_entity.pdbx_description
1 polymer ?
#
loop_
_entity_poly.entity_id
_entity_poly.type
_entity_poly.pdbx_seq_one_letter_code
_entity_poly.pdbx_strand_id
1 'polypeptide(L)'
;MTDSANEGELFAPVGKQRLFESVLDQLEQLIYDGKLQAGDRLPSERALSESLQVSRPSLREALRVLDALDIITVRTGIGASGGTRISDHLGPTISRLMRLYMALGHFDLEDVLHTRHLLEEEAARVAATERTDEQLARLEALLDQMDAAVSDSDTYLALDGKFHVAVALASGNPLLAHLMGSMRDAVTEHLVKRELAPATWPKLASSAQKSHRALVKALRDRDADAAAEQVRRHTAFYDEAAS
;
A
#
# COMPACT_ATOMS: atom_id res chain seq x y z
N MET A 1 -27.91 -28.16 -51.66
CA MET A 1 -26.94 -27.31 -50.96
C MET A 1 -27.71 -26.74 -49.79
N THR A 2 -27.70 -27.44 -48.66
CA THR A 2 -28.41 -27.05 -47.43
C THR A 2 -27.44 -26.27 -46.57
N ASP A 3 -27.84 -25.04 -46.34
CA ASP A 3 -27.18 -24.04 -45.53
C ASP A 3 -27.20 -24.50 -44.05
N SER A 4 -26.09 -24.99 -43.57
CA SER A 4 -25.92 -25.30 -42.13
C SER A 4 -25.62 -23.96 -41.40
N ALA A 5 -26.70 -23.22 -41.12
CA ALA A 5 -26.61 -22.09 -40.20
C ALA A 5 -25.94 -22.52 -38.90
N ASN A 6 -24.88 -21.80 -38.56
CA ASN A 6 -24.05 -22.05 -37.40
C ASN A 6 -24.88 -21.89 -36.10
N GLU A 7 -25.34 -23.02 -35.54
CA GLU A 7 -26.13 -23.05 -34.29
C GLU A 7 -25.39 -22.43 -33.09
N GLY A 8 -24.09 -22.17 -33.19
CA GLY A 8 -23.26 -21.55 -32.14
C GLY A 8 -23.46 -20.03 -31.94
N GLU A 9 -24.09 -19.34 -32.91
CA GLU A 9 -24.33 -17.86 -32.81
C GLU A 9 -25.66 -17.50 -32.14
N LEU A 10 -26.56 -18.47 -31.94
CA LEU A 10 -27.88 -18.23 -31.34
C LEU A 10 -27.94 -18.27 -29.82
N PHE A 11 -26.91 -18.75 -29.15
CA PHE A 11 -26.88 -18.88 -27.68
C PHE A 11 -25.65 -18.20 -27.11
N ALA A 12 -25.82 -16.96 -26.65
CA ALA A 12 -24.84 -16.38 -25.76
C ALA A 12 -24.87 -17.13 -24.41
N PRO A 13 -23.74 -17.60 -23.87
CA PRO A 13 -23.73 -18.23 -22.55
C PRO A 13 -24.34 -17.28 -21.51
N VAL A 14 -25.45 -17.68 -20.89
CA VAL A 14 -26.07 -16.91 -19.79
C VAL A 14 -25.15 -17.02 -18.60
N GLY A 15 -24.48 -15.90 -18.28
CA GLY A 15 -23.33 -15.87 -17.42
C GLY A 15 -23.59 -16.26 -15.98
N LYS A 16 -22.85 -17.25 -15.50
CA LYS A 16 -22.43 -17.35 -14.08
C LYS A 16 -21.83 -16.01 -13.58
N GLN A 17 -21.38 -15.17 -14.49
CA GLN A 17 -20.79 -13.85 -14.28
C GLN A 17 -21.74 -12.88 -13.56
N ARG A 18 -23.03 -12.86 -13.92
CA ARG A 18 -24.01 -11.94 -13.32
C ARG A 18 -24.34 -12.21 -11.85
N LEU A 19 -24.38 -13.48 -11.43
CA LEU A 19 -24.68 -13.81 -10.03
C LEU A 19 -23.50 -13.45 -9.10
N PHE A 20 -22.30 -13.66 -9.55
CA PHE A 20 -21.08 -13.27 -8.84
C PHE A 20 -20.95 -11.74 -8.71
N GLU A 21 -21.15 -11.01 -9.80
CA GLU A 21 -21.15 -9.53 -9.82
C GLU A 21 -22.23 -8.97 -8.88
N SER A 22 -23.45 -9.53 -8.90
CA SER A 22 -24.52 -9.11 -7.99
C SER A 22 -24.22 -9.36 -6.52
N VAL A 23 -23.46 -10.43 -6.19
CA VAL A 23 -22.99 -10.68 -4.83
C VAL A 23 -21.94 -9.64 -4.42
N LEU A 24 -21.03 -9.32 -5.33
CA LEU A 24 -20.00 -8.30 -5.12
C LEU A 24 -20.64 -6.94 -4.86
N ASP A 25 -21.51 -6.48 -5.78
CA ASP A 25 -22.24 -5.23 -5.66
C ASP A 25 -23.01 -5.12 -4.34
N GLN A 26 -23.65 -6.20 -3.90
CA GLN A 26 -24.41 -6.19 -2.65
C GLN A 26 -23.50 -6.08 -1.42
N LEU A 27 -22.35 -6.77 -1.40
CA LEU A 27 -21.38 -6.66 -0.30
C LEU A 27 -20.75 -5.27 -0.26
N GLU A 28 -20.38 -4.72 -1.41
CA GLU A 28 -19.88 -3.36 -1.53
C GLU A 28 -20.92 -2.33 -1.03
N GLN A 29 -22.19 -2.50 -1.42
CA GLN A 29 -23.24 -1.60 -0.97
C GLN A 29 -23.45 -1.66 0.55
N LEU A 30 -23.32 -2.84 1.17
CA LEU A 30 -23.39 -2.98 2.63
C LEU A 30 -22.23 -2.24 3.33
N ILE A 31 -21.04 -2.20 2.71
CA ILE A 31 -19.91 -1.44 3.19
C ILE A 31 -20.15 0.07 3.04
N TYR A 32 -20.62 0.52 1.86
CA TYR A 32 -20.95 1.93 1.62
C TYR A 32 -22.06 2.46 2.54
N ASP A 33 -23.04 1.62 2.85
CA ASP A 33 -24.12 1.94 3.80
C ASP A 33 -23.64 1.93 5.26
N GLY A 34 -22.40 1.55 5.55
CA GLY A 34 -21.87 1.40 6.90
C GLY A 34 -22.48 0.23 7.70
N LYS A 35 -23.19 -0.69 7.03
CA LYS A 35 -23.76 -1.91 7.63
C LYS A 35 -22.74 -3.00 7.87
N LEU A 36 -21.64 -2.97 7.09
CA LEU A 36 -20.43 -3.73 7.31
C LEU A 36 -19.27 -2.75 7.52
N GLN A 37 -18.57 -2.92 8.62
CA GLN A 37 -17.47 -2.05 9.03
C GLN A 37 -16.15 -2.83 9.10
N ALA A 38 -15.03 -2.11 9.11
CA ALA A 38 -13.71 -2.70 9.28
C ALA A 38 -13.65 -3.55 10.57
N GLY A 39 -13.13 -4.77 10.43
CA GLY A 39 -13.06 -5.76 11.51
C GLY A 39 -14.31 -6.63 11.67
N ASP A 40 -15.43 -6.29 11.03
CA ASP A 40 -16.65 -7.10 11.12
C ASP A 40 -16.44 -8.50 10.56
N ARG A 41 -17.06 -9.47 11.22
CA ARG A 41 -17.05 -10.85 10.77
C ARG A 41 -18.22 -11.13 9.85
N LEU A 42 -17.94 -11.61 8.65
CA LEU A 42 -18.97 -12.10 7.75
C LEU A 42 -19.56 -13.44 8.26
N PRO A 43 -20.83 -13.71 7.96
CA PRO A 43 -21.43 -15.02 8.19
C PRO A 43 -20.62 -16.12 7.50
N SER A 44 -20.79 -17.39 7.93
CA SER A 44 -20.14 -18.50 7.24
C SER A 44 -20.56 -18.56 5.76
N GLU A 45 -19.69 -19.04 4.87
CA GLU A 45 -20.01 -19.18 3.44
C GLU A 45 -21.34 -19.92 3.21
N ARG A 46 -21.67 -20.89 4.08
CA ARG A 46 -22.96 -21.60 4.02
C ARG A 46 -24.12 -20.65 4.31
N ALA A 47 -24.08 -19.95 5.44
CA ALA A 47 -25.14 -19.04 5.85
C ALA A 47 -25.29 -17.88 4.85
N LEU A 48 -24.15 -17.36 4.34
CA LEU A 48 -24.16 -16.25 3.38
C LEU A 48 -24.74 -16.68 2.03
N SER A 49 -24.38 -17.89 1.53
CA SER A 49 -24.95 -18.42 0.28
C SER A 49 -26.44 -18.71 0.38
N GLU A 50 -26.91 -19.20 1.55
CA GLU A 50 -28.35 -19.38 1.83
C GLU A 50 -29.10 -18.04 1.87
N SER A 51 -28.55 -17.04 2.56
CA SER A 51 -29.16 -15.70 2.67
C SER A 51 -29.21 -14.96 1.34
N LEU A 52 -28.18 -15.08 0.52
CA LEU A 52 -28.09 -14.43 -0.80
C LEU A 52 -28.77 -15.27 -1.91
N GLN A 53 -29.23 -16.47 -1.61
CA GLN A 53 -29.84 -17.43 -2.58
C GLN A 53 -28.96 -17.69 -3.78
N VAL A 54 -27.62 -17.79 -3.56
CA VAL A 54 -26.63 -18.07 -4.61
C VAL A 54 -25.88 -19.37 -4.34
N SER A 55 -25.30 -19.93 -5.38
CA SER A 55 -24.44 -21.10 -5.23
C SER A 55 -23.17 -20.75 -4.45
N ARG A 56 -22.65 -21.70 -3.65
CA ARG A 56 -21.37 -21.53 -2.95
C ARG A 56 -20.19 -21.19 -3.88
N PRO A 57 -20.07 -21.79 -5.08
CA PRO A 57 -19.04 -21.40 -6.04
C PRO A 57 -19.14 -19.92 -6.46
N SER A 58 -20.35 -19.41 -6.73
CA SER A 58 -20.54 -17.98 -7.09
C SER A 58 -20.19 -17.05 -5.93
N LEU A 59 -20.58 -17.41 -4.70
CA LEU A 59 -20.18 -16.66 -3.50
C LEU A 59 -18.66 -16.66 -3.32
N ARG A 60 -18.01 -17.81 -3.44
CA ARG A 60 -16.55 -17.91 -3.31
C ARG A 60 -15.81 -17.06 -4.32
N GLU A 61 -16.32 -16.95 -5.53
CA GLU A 61 -15.72 -16.10 -6.55
C GLU A 61 -15.80 -14.63 -6.16
N ALA A 62 -16.95 -14.15 -5.67
CA ALA A 62 -17.08 -12.80 -5.15
C ALA A 62 -16.14 -12.53 -3.97
N LEU A 63 -16.08 -13.46 -3.01
CA LEU A 63 -15.17 -13.34 -1.87
C LEU A 63 -13.69 -13.33 -2.29
N ARG A 64 -13.30 -14.10 -3.31
CA ARG A 64 -11.92 -14.06 -3.84
C ARG A 64 -11.56 -12.71 -4.45
N VAL A 65 -12.49 -12.04 -5.12
CA VAL A 65 -12.24 -10.68 -5.64
C VAL A 65 -12.04 -9.70 -4.51
N LEU A 66 -12.91 -9.72 -3.48
CA LEU A 66 -12.76 -8.85 -2.32
C LEU A 66 -11.46 -9.13 -1.54
N ASP A 67 -11.04 -10.39 -1.45
CA ASP A 67 -9.76 -10.79 -0.84
C ASP A 67 -8.57 -10.30 -1.68
N ALA A 68 -8.64 -10.41 -3.01
CA ALA A 68 -7.63 -9.90 -3.93
C ALA A 68 -7.51 -8.36 -3.94
N LEU A 69 -8.57 -7.66 -3.52
CA LEU A 69 -8.61 -6.21 -3.33
C LEU A 69 -8.27 -5.77 -1.90
N ASP A 70 -7.90 -6.69 -1.01
CA ASP A 70 -7.63 -6.45 0.41
C ASP A 70 -8.84 -5.89 1.19
N ILE A 71 -10.06 -6.03 0.65
CA ILE A 71 -11.31 -5.57 1.31
C ILE A 71 -11.74 -6.56 2.40
N ILE A 72 -11.43 -7.84 2.21
CA ILE A 72 -11.64 -8.87 3.24
C ILE A 72 -10.36 -9.62 3.53
N THR A 73 -10.33 -10.29 4.69
CA THR A 73 -9.28 -11.25 5.05
C THR A 73 -9.90 -12.59 5.38
N VAL A 74 -9.38 -13.66 4.78
CA VAL A 74 -9.81 -15.03 5.06
C VAL A 74 -8.79 -15.69 6.00
N ARG A 75 -9.18 -15.97 7.24
CA ARG A 75 -8.33 -16.68 8.20
C ARG A 75 -8.75 -18.15 8.30
N THR A 76 -7.81 -19.03 8.04
CA THR A 76 -7.99 -20.48 8.31
C THR A 76 -7.89 -20.73 9.81
N GLY A 77 -8.88 -21.37 10.41
CA GLY A 77 -8.91 -21.67 11.83
C GLY A 77 -10.27 -22.15 12.31
N ILE A 78 -10.33 -22.74 13.52
CA ILE A 78 -11.55 -23.23 14.14
C ILE A 78 -12.00 -22.22 15.21
N GLY A 79 -13.30 -21.91 15.27
CA GLY A 79 -13.87 -21.03 16.29
C GLY A 79 -13.72 -19.54 16.01
N ALA A 80 -13.44 -18.76 17.06
CA ALA A 80 -13.41 -17.28 16.98
C ALA A 80 -12.25 -16.72 16.15
N SER A 81 -11.17 -17.49 15.95
CA SER A 81 -9.98 -17.07 15.18
C SER A 81 -10.09 -17.31 13.67
N GLY A 82 -11.02 -18.15 13.21
CA GLY A 82 -11.24 -18.45 11.79
C GLY A 82 -12.39 -17.66 11.19
N GLY A 83 -12.48 -17.66 9.84
CA GLY A 83 -13.56 -17.08 9.06
C GLY A 83 -13.14 -15.86 8.26
N THR A 84 -14.10 -15.29 7.54
CA THR A 84 -13.92 -14.09 6.70
C THR A 84 -14.30 -12.85 7.49
N ARG A 85 -13.47 -11.81 7.40
CA ARG A 85 -13.72 -10.51 8.03
C ARG A 85 -13.50 -9.38 7.02
N ILE A 86 -14.20 -8.28 7.21
CA ILE A 86 -13.85 -7.01 6.55
C ILE A 86 -12.47 -6.58 7.09
N SER A 87 -11.58 -6.23 6.19
CA SER A 87 -10.22 -5.79 6.57
C SER A 87 -10.26 -4.56 7.45
N ASP A 88 -9.47 -4.58 8.52
CA ASP A 88 -9.25 -3.47 9.44
C ASP A 88 -7.92 -2.73 9.17
N HIS A 89 -7.25 -3.10 8.09
CA HIS A 89 -5.99 -2.52 7.62
C HIS A 89 -5.99 -2.44 6.10
N LEU A 90 -5.18 -1.53 5.58
CA LEU A 90 -4.96 -1.38 4.15
C LEU A 90 -3.88 -2.38 3.71
N GLY A 91 -4.20 -3.16 2.67
CA GLY A 91 -3.28 -4.14 2.11
C GLY A 91 -2.42 -3.59 0.96
N PRO A 92 -1.60 -4.43 0.32
CA PRO A 92 -0.64 -4.02 -0.71
C PRO A 92 -1.25 -3.81 -2.11
N THR A 93 -2.57 -3.86 -2.27
CA THR A 93 -3.22 -3.82 -3.60
C THR A 93 -2.87 -2.55 -4.36
N ILE A 94 -2.84 -1.37 -3.70
CA ILE A 94 -2.49 -0.11 -4.36
C ILE A 94 -1.03 -0.15 -4.84
N SER A 95 -0.08 -0.62 -4.03
CA SER A 95 1.32 -0.79 -4.43
C SER A 95 1.45 -1.72 -5.64
N ARG A 96 0.71 -2.84 -5.62
CA ARG A 96 0.73 -3.82 -6.71
C ARG A 96 0.20 -3.22 -8.02
N LEU A 97 -0.93 -2.52 -7.97
CA LEU A 97 -1.50 -1.85 -9.14
C LEU A 97 -0.56 -0.76 -9.68
N MET A 98 0.04 0.04 -8.81
CA MET A 98 1.02 1.05 -9.19
C MET A 98 2.19 0.43 -9.97
N ARG A 99 2.78 -0.66 -9.46
CA ARG A 99 3.88 -1.37 -10.16
C ARG A 99 3.46 -1.89 -11.54
N LEU A 100 2.24 -2.44 -11.66
CA LEU A 100 1.73 -2.93 -12.93
C LEU A 100 1.54 -1.80 -13.93
N TYR A 101 0.96 -0.66 -13.51
CA TYR A 101 0.77 0.49 -14.39
C TYR A 101 2.09 1.14 -14.80
N MET A 102 3.09 1.21 -13.91
CA MET A 102 4.45 1.64 -14.27
C MET A 102 5.09 0.66 -15.27
N ALA A 103 4.98 -0.65 -15.05
CA ALA A 103 5.52 -1.66 -15.97
C ALA A 103 4.85 -1.63 -17.36
N LEU A 104 3.59 -1.21 -17.43
CA LEU A 104 2.84 -1.00 -18.69
C LEU A 104 3.11 0.37 -19.32
N GLY A 105 3.91 1.24 -18.69
CA GLY A 105 4.21 2.58 -19.19
C GLY A 105 3.03 3.57 -19.08
N HIS A 106 2.07 3.33 -18.18
CA HIS A 106 0.98 4.28 -17.92
C HIS A 106 1.40 5.43 -17.01
N PHE A 107 2.41 5.20 -16.17
CA PHE A 107 3.01 6.21 -15.29
C PHE A 107 4.52 6.20 -15.52
N ASP A 108 5.09 7.34 -15.81
CA ASP A 108 6.52 7.52 -15.88
C ASP A 108 7.11 7.56 -14.46
N LEU A 109 8.32 7.03 -14.31
CA LEU A 109 9.01 7.00 -13.02
C LEU A 109 9.18 8.41 -12.45
N GLU A 110 9.51 9.40 -13.28
CA GLU A 110 9.68 10.79 -12.89
C GLU A 110 8.40 11.36 -12.26
N ASP A 111 7.22 11.11 -12.87
CA ASP A 111 5.94 11.54 -12.33
C ASP A 111 5.62 10.91 -10.98
N VAL A 112 5.93 9.62 -10.82
CA VAL A 112 5.73 8.91 -9.54
C VAL A 112 6.66 9.44 -8.47
N LEU A 113 7.95 9.68 -8.79
CA LEU A 113 8.93 10.29 -7.89
C LEU A 113 8.50 11.69 -7.47
N HIS A 114 8.12 12.54 -8.43
CA HIS A 114 7.67 13.90 -8.14
C HIS A 114 6.43 13.90 -7.22
N THR A 115 5.43 13.08 -7.51
CA THR A 115 4.23 12.96 -6.68
C THR A 115 4.56 12.47 -5.27
N ARG A 116 5.45 11.48 -5.15
CA ARG A 116 5.93 10.98 -3.85
C ARG A 116 6.60 12.10 -3.04
N HIS A 117 7.46 12.91 -3.68
CA HIS A 117 8.16 14.02 -3.02
C HIS A 117 7.19 15.05 -2.44
N LEU A 118 6.13 15.41 -3.20
CA LEU A 118 5.10 16.32 -2.72
C LEU A 118 4.39 15.77 -1.47
N LEU A 119 4.08 14.47 -1.48
CA LEU A 119 3.42 13.82 -0.34
C LEU A 119 4.34 13.69 0.86
N GLU A 120 5.62 13.35 0.67
CA GLU A 120 6.62 13.23 1.74
C GLU A 120 6.91 14.60 2.37
N GLU A 121 7.02 15.66 1.57
CA GLU A 121 7.24 17.03 2.06
C GLU A 121 6.08 17.49 2.94
N GLU A 122 4.84 17.32 2.48
CA GLU A 122 3.66 17.71 3.25
C GLU A 122 3.50 16.83 4.50
N ALA A 123 3.76 15.53 4.40
CA ALA A 123 3.75 14.64 5.55
C ALA A 123 4.73 15.11 6.65
N ALA A 124 5.95 15.46 6.28
CA ALA A 124 6.95 15.94 7.22
C ALA A 124 6.58 17.29 7.85
N ARG A 125 6.02 18.19 7.03
CA ARG A 125 5.53 19.51 7.50
C ARG A 125 4.47 19.34 8.58
N VAL A 126 3.45 18.54 8.33
CA VAL A 126 2.36 18.31 9.27
C VAL A 126 2.83 17.48 10.48
N ALA A 127 3.67 16.46 10.26
CA ALA A 127 4.22 15.66 11.35
C ALA A 127 5.01 16.50 12.36
N ALA A 128 5.68 17.57 11.94
CA ALA A 128 6.40 18.44 12.86
C ALA A 128 5.47 19.07 13.90
N THR A 129 4.23 19.41 13.54
CA THR A 129 3.26 20.00 14.45
C THR A 129 2.40 18.99 15.19
N GLU A 130 1.96 17.92 14.50
CA GLU A 130 0.95 16.99 14.98
C GLU A 130 1.50 15.74 15.70
N ARG A 131 2.77 15.40 15.50
CA ARG A 131 3.37 14.19 16.05
C ARG A 131 3.25 14.11 17.58
N THR A 132 3.06 12.90 18.12
CA THR A 132 3.19 12.61 19.55
C THR A 132 4.64 12.33 19.93
N ASP A 133 4.94 12.36 21.22
CA ASP A 133 6.29 12.01 21.71
C ASP A 133 6.61 10.53 21.52
N GLU A 134 5.60 9.64 21.56
CA GLU A 134 5.76 8.22 21.24
C GLU A 134 6.12 7.99 19.78
N GLN A 135 5.49 8.76 18.87
CA GLN A 135 5.82 8.69 17.45
C GLN A 135 7.25 9.19 17.19
N LEU A 136 7.68 10.26 17.86
CA LEU A 136 9.07 10.73 17.79
C LEU A 136 10.05 9.66 18.29
N ALA A 137 9.80 9.07 19.45
CA ALA A 137 10.64 8.00 20.00
C ALA A 137 10.71 6.78 19.05
N ARG A 138 9.61 6.45 18.36
CA ARG A 138 9.62 5.40 17.33
C ARG A 138 10.50 5.75 16.15
N LEU A 139 10.49 7.01 15.68
CA LEU A 139 11.36 7.47 14.59
C LEU A 139 12.85 7.40 15.00
N GLU A 140 13.17 7.80 16.23
CA GLU A 140 14.52 7.68 16.78
C GLU A 140 14.98 6.22 16.85
N ALA A 141 14.14 5.32 17.32
CA ALA A 141 14.44 3.88 17.37
C ALA A 141 14.64 3.28 15.96
N LEU A 142 13.93 3.76 14.94
CA LEU A 142 14.14 3.33 13.55
C LEU A 142 15.49 3.84 13.03
N LEU A 143 15.91 5.07 13.35
CA LEU A 143 17.23 5.58 13.01
C LEU A 143 18.36 4.73 13.60
N ASP A 144 18.23 4.32 14.88
CA ASP A 144 19.22 3.46 15.54
C ASP A 144 19.32 2.08 14.85
N GLN A 145 18.18 1.52 14.44
CA GLN A 145 18.16 0.26 13.68
C GLN A 145 18.80 0.43 12.29
N MET A 146 18.56 1.54 11.61
CA MET A 146 19.17 1.85 10.31
C MET A 146 20.69 2.04 10.45
N ASP A 147 21.18 2.67 11.51
CA ASP A 147 22.61 2.78 11.80
C ASP A 147 23.27 1.40 11.97
N ALA A 148 22.61 0.50 12.66
CA ALA A 148 23.10 -0.88 12.83
C ALA A 148 23.07 -1.69 11.52
N ALA A 149 22.23 -1.32 10.57
CA ALA A 149 22.03 -2.01 9.30
C ALA A 149 22.80 -1.39 8.12
N VAL A 150 23.64 -0.37 8.33
CA VAL A 150 24.33 0.38 7.25
C VAL A 150 25.12 -0.52 6.30
N SER A 151 25.66 -1.64 6.78
CA SER A 151 26.42 -2.60 5.93
C SER A 151 25.54 -3.58 5.16
N ASP A 152 24.24 -3.67 5.47
CA ASP A 152 23.25 -4.54 4.83
C ASP A 152 22.21 -3.67 4.11
N SER A 153 22.39 -3.52 2.79
CA SER A 153 21.54 -2.65 1.97
C SER A 153 20.07 -3.05 1.99
N ASP A 154 19.76 -4.34 1.97
CA ASP A 154 18.39 -4.82 1.93
C ASP A 154 17.66 -4.52 3.24
N THR A 155 18.31 -4.80 4.37
CA THR A 155 17.78 -4.46 5.69
C THR A 155 17.63 -2.95 5.88
N TYR A 156 18.65 -2.17 5.45
CA TYR A 156 18.59 -0.71 5.54
C TYR A 156 17.44 -0.13 4.74
N LEU A 157 17.25 -0.53 3.48
CA LEU A 157 16.18 -0.04 2.61
C LEU A 157 14.78 -0.42 3.13
N ALA A 158 14.66 -1.60 3.72
CA ALA A 158 13.41 -2.00 4.37
C ALA A 158 13.08 -1.12 5.61
N LEU A 159 14.10 -0.75 6.39
CA LEU A 159 13.97 0.16 7.54
C LEU A 159 13.70 1.60 7.09
N ASP A 160 14.36 2.05 6.03
CA ASP A 160 14.15 3.34 5.39
C ASP A 160 12.69 3.52 4.94
N GLY A 161 12.12 2.50 4.30
CA GLY A 161 10.70 2.48 3.97
C GLY A 161 9.81 2.63 5.19
N LYS A 162 10.09 1.87 6.27
CA LYS A 162 9.35 1.97 7.54
C LYS A 162 9.48 3.34 8.20
N PHE A 163 10.66 3.96 8.12
CA PHE A 163 10.92 5.29 8.66
C PHE A 163 10.05 6.35 7.98
N HIS A 164 10.03 6.40 6.66
CA HIS A 164 9.23 7.37 5.94
C HIS A 164 7.71 7.16 6.12
N VAL A 165 7.26 5.91 6.17
CA VAL A 165 5.86 5.60 6.52
C VAL A 165 5.54 6.06 7.95
N ALA A 166 6.46 5.91 8.90
CA ALA A 166 6.27 6.38 10.26
C ALA A 166 6.20 7.91 10.35
N VAL A 167 7.00 8.65 9.56
CA VAL A 167 6.88 10.11 9.43
C VAL A 167 5.50 10.49 8.89
N ALA A 168 5.03 9.80 7.85
CA ALA A 168 3.72 10.08 7.27
C ALA A 168 2.57 9.76 8.25
N LEU A 169 2.66 8.68 9.01
CA LEU A 169 1.68 8.36 10.07
C LEU A 169 1.67 9.42 11.17
N ALA A 170 2.83 10.03 11.47
CA ALA A 170 2.94 11.11 12.45
C ALA A 170 2.24 12.41 12.01
N SER A 171 1.90 12.56 10.73
CA SER A 171 1.03 13.64 10.24
C SER A 171 -0.44 13.51 10.65
N GLY A 172 -0.83 12.35 11.21
CA GLY A 172 -2.23 12.08 11.56
C GLY A 172 -3.13 11.72 10.36
N ASN A 173 -2.56 11.64 9.13
CA ASN A 173 -3.31 11.29 7.93
C ASN A 173 -2.95 9.86 7.44
N PRO A 174 -3.76 8.83 7.77
CA PRO A 174 -3.47 7.45 7.37
C PRO A 174 -3.54 7.22 5.85
N LEU A 175 -4.36 7.99 5.12
CA LEU A 175 -4.43 7.89 3.66
C LEU A 175 -3.12 8.37 3.03
N LEU A 176 -2.58 9.50 3.50
CA LEU A 176 -1.30 10.03 3.05
C LEU A 176 -0.17 9.01 3.28
N ALA A 177 -0.12 8.41 4.47
CA ALA A 177 0.87 7.40 4.82
C ALA A 177 0.77 6.16 3.92
N HIS A 178 -0.45 5.71 3.61
CA HIS A 178 -0.66 4.54 2.76
C HIS A 178 -0.29 4.80 1.29
N LEU A 179 -0.72 5.93 0.72
CA LEU A 179 -0.39 6.30 -0.65
C LEU A 179 1.13 6.48 -0.83
N MET A 180 1.77 7.21 0.08
CA MET A 180 3.21 7.40 0.06
C MET A 180 3.96 6.07 0.18
N GLY A 181 3.57 5.20 1.13
CA GLY A 181 4.15 3.86 1.27
C GLY A 181 3.99 3.04 -0.01
N SER A 182 2.81 3.07 -0.63
CA SER A 182 2.54 2.36 -1.88
C SER A 182 3.41 2.83 -3.05
N MET A 183 3.59 4.15 -3.20
CA MET A 183 4.48 4.71 -4.21
C MET A 183 5.94 4.34 -3.95
N ARG A 184 6.36 4.41 -2.68
CA ARG A 184 7.72 4.06 -2.28
C ARG A 184 8.05 2.60 -2.57
N ASP A 185 7.16 1.67 -2.23
CA ASP A 185 7.31 0.25 -2.54
C ASP A 185 7.43 0.02 -4.06
N ALA A 186 6.60 0.71 -4.85
CA ALA A 186 6.63 0.61 -6.30
C ALA A 186 7.97 1.09 -6.88
N VAL A 187 8.47 2.23 -6.41
CA VAL A 187 9.74 2.82 -6.84
C VAL A 187 10.93 1.97 -6.37
N THR A 188 10.95 1.53 -5.11
CA THR A 188 12.04 0.73 -4.56
C THR A 188 12.22 -0.57 -5.34
N GLU A 189 11.14 -1.27 -5.67
CA GLU A 189 11.23 -2.50 -6.47
C GLU A 189 11.70 -2.25 -7.91
N HIS A 190 11.38 -1.09 -8.46
CA HIS A 190 11.77 -0.74 -9.83
C HIS A 190 13.23 -0.30 -9.93
N LEU A 191 13.71 0.56 -9.01
CA LEU A 191 15.03 1.20 -9.07
C LEU A 191 16.11 0.40 -8.36
N VAL A 192 15.86 -0.03 -7.12
CA VAL A 192 16.91 -0.56 -6.24
C VAL A 192 17.44 -1.91 -6.70
N LYS A 193 16.60 -2.73 -7.32
CA LYS A 193 17.05 -4.02 -7.89
C LYS A 193 17.91 -3.88 -9.14
N ARG A 194 17.95 -2.69 -9.77
CA ARG A 194 18.62 -2.49 -11.05
C ARG A 194 19.97 -1.78 -10.98
N GLU A 195 20.23 -0.89 -10.02
CA GLU A 195 21.28 0.13 -10.19
C GLU A 195 22.20 0.39 -8.99
N LEU A 196 21.95 -0.14 -7.80
CA LEU A 196 22.86 0.09 -6.68
C LEU A 196 24.13 -0.77 -6.79
N ALA A 197 25.16 -0.19 -7.41
CA ALA A 197 26.47 -0.82 -7.37
C ALA A 197 26.97 -0.92 -5.91
N PRO A 198 27.45 -2.09 -5.46
CA PRO A 198 27.91 -2.28 -4.07
C PRO A 198 28.97 -1.26 -3.63
N ALA A 199 29.72 -0.70 -4.57
CA ALA A 199 30.78 0.29 -4.30
C ALA A 199 30.23 1.69 -3.91
N THR A 200 29.00 2.05 -4.29
CA THR A 200 28.40 3.37 -4.01
C THR A 200 27.56 3.36 -2.73
N TRP A 201 27.12 2.18 -2.28
CA TRP A 201 26.24 2.01 -1.14
C TRP A 201 26.69 2.71 0.15
N PRO A 202 27.94 2.60 0.63
CA PRO A 202 28.34 3.23 1.90
C PRO A 202 28.20 4.75 1.91
N LYS A 203 28.46 5.42 0.78
CA LYS A 203 28.27 6.87 0.65
C LYS A 203 26.80 7.23 0.64
N LEU A 204 25.99 6.48 -0.09
CA LEU A 204 24.55 6.66 -0.19
C LEU A 204 23.90 6.53 1.19
N ALA A 205 24.15 5.44 1.89
CA ALA A 205 23.60 5.18 3.22
C ALA A 205 24.03 6.27 4.24
N SER A 206 25.31 6.67 4.21
CA SER A 206 25.80 7.74 5.11
C SER A 206 25.13 9.09 4.84
N SER A 207 24.90 9.44 3.57
CA SER A 207 24.21 10.70 3.20
C SER A 207 22.74 10.64 3.61
N ALA A 208 22.06 9.56 3.30
CA ALA A 208 20.66 9.32 3.68
C ALA A 208 20.50 9.44 5.20
N GLN A 209 21.38 8.80 5.99
CA GLN A 209 21.31 8.80 7.44
C GLN A 209 21.49 10.20 8.04
N LYS A 210 22.34 11.03 7.45
CA LYS A 210 22.48 12.44 7.86
C LYS A 210 21.17 13.23 7.65
N SER A 211 20.52 13.03 6.50
CA SER A 211 19.26 13.68 6.17
C SER A 211 18.13 13.21 7.11
N HIS A 212 18.06 11.92 7.40
CA HIS A 212 17.06 11.38 8.35
C HIS A 212 17.23 11.95 9.75
N ARG A 213 18.47 12.04 10.25
CA ARG A 213 18.73 12.68 11.55
C ARG A 213 18.36 14.14 11.57
N ALA A 214 18.64 14.87 10.49
CA ALA A 214 18.25 16.26 10.37
C ALA A 214 16.72 16.42 10.34
N LEU A 215 16.02 15.53 9.66
CA LEU A 215 14.56 15.49 9.67
C LEU A 215 14.01 15.21 11.07
N VAL A 216 14.50 14.18 11.77
CA VAL A 216 14.04 13.89 13.14
C VAL A 216 14.34 15.04 14.10
N LYS A 217 15.48 15.74 13.91
CA LYS A 217 15.75 16.97 14.67
C LYS A 217 14.70 18.04 14.42
N ALA A 218 14.36 18.32 13.16
CA ALA A 218 13.32 19.29 12.81
C ALA A 218 11.94 18.90 13.40
N LEU A 219 11.59 17.61 13.32
CA LEU A 219 10.37 17.09 13.96
C LEU A 219 10.39 17.27 15.48
N ARG A 220 11.52 17.02 16.14
CA ARG A 220 11.68 17.25 17.58
C ARG A 220 11.51 18.71 17.96
N ASP A 221 12.12 19.62 17.18
CA ASP A 221 12.07 21.05 17.38
C ASP A 221 10.71 21.68 16.95
N ARG A 222 9.80 20.87 16.39
CA ARG A 222 8.50 21.27 15.83
C ARG A 222 8.62 22.32 14.73
N ASP A 223 9.72 22.28 13.97
CA ASP A 223 10.00 23.19 12.86
C ASP A 223 9.50 22.58 11.53
N ALA A 224 8.28 22.96 11.14
CA ALA A 224 7.60 22.46 9.97
C ALA A 224 8.34 22.78 8.65
N ASP A 225 8.90 23.98 8.54
CA ASP A 225 9.62 24.41 7.34
C ASP A 225 10.97 23.71 7.22
N ALA A 226 11.70 23.56 8.32
CA ALA A 226 12.92 22.78 8.33
C ALA A 226 12.65 21.29 8.01
N ALA A 227 11.58 20.69 8.53
CA ALA A 227 11.21 19.32 8.24
C ALA A 227 10.94 19.12 6.74
N ALA A 228 10.14 19.97 6.12
CA ALA A 228 9.86 19.96 4.70
C ALA A 228 11.13 20.13 3.85
N GLU A 229 12.01 21.06 4.23
CA GLU A 229 13.27 21.30 3.53
C GLU A 229 14.21 20.07 3.61
N GLN A 230 14.28 19.37 4.75
CA GLN A 230 15.09 18.16 4.85
C GLN A 230 14.59 17.05 3.93
N VAL A 231 13.27 16.91 3.75
CA VAL A 231 12.70 15.95 2.79
C VAL A 231 13.07 16.34 1.37
N ARG A 232 12.92 17.60 0.96
CA ARG A 232 13.31 18.05 -0.38
C ARG A 232 14.77 17.73 -0.71
N ARG A 233 15.68 17.96 0.22
CA ARG A 233 17.11 17.66 0.03
C ARG A 233 17.40 16.19 -0.03
N HIS A 234 16.69 15.39 0.77
CA HIS A 234 16.85 13.95 0.81
C HIS A 234 16.40 13.30 -0.50
N THR A 235 15.27 13.74 -1.05
CA THR A 235 14.70 13.19 -2.28
C THR A 235 15.50 13.61 -3.52
N ALA A 236 15.93 14.85 -3.63
CA ALA A 236 16.77 15.33 -4.72
C ALA A 236 18.06 14.51 -4.88
N PHE A 237 18.62 14.03 -3.78
CA PHE A 237 19.82 13.18 -3.81
C PHE A 237 19.56 11.81 -4.48
N TYR A 238 18.39 11.22 -4.30
CA TYR A 238 18.04 9.96 -4.96
C TYR A 238 17.75 10.14 -6.45
N ASP A 239 17.21 11.30 -6.85
CA ASP A 239 16.93 11.61 -8.25
C ASP A 239 18.24 11.81 -9.04
N GLU A 240 19.23 12.50 -8.46
CA GLU A 240 20.58 12.62 -9.06
C GLU A 240 21.30 11.27 -9.18
N ALA A 241 21.07 10.34 -8.26
CA ALA A 241 21.67 9.01 -8.29
C ALA A 241 20.96 8.06 -9.29
N ALA A 242 19.72 8.38 -9.70
CA ALA A 242 18.90 7.62 -10.64
C ALA A 242 19.03 8.12 -12.09
N SER A 243 19.63 9.30 -12.31
CA SER A 243 19.89 9.93 -13.62
C SER A 243 21.26 9.53 -14.16
#